data_f3ecbfcd10c5797d30ccb0f6973c7dbe
#
_entry.id   f3ecbfcd10c5797d30ccb0f6973c7dbe
#
_cell.length_a   1.000
_cell.length_b   1.000
_cell.length_c   1.000
_cell.angle_alpha   90.00
_cell.angle_beta   90.00
_cell.angle_gamma   90.00
#
_symmetry.space_group_name_H-M   'P 1'
#
loop_
_entity.id
_entity.type
_entity.pdbx_description
1 polymer ?
#
loop_
_entity_poly.entity_id
_entity_poly.type
_entity_poly.pdbx_seq_one_letter_code
_entity_poly.pdbx_strand_id
1 'polypeptide(L)'
;MFCAMGRKPPRNPLGDFIRNQREITRLSLRQLANLAHVSNPYLSQIERGLYEPSASVLKAIAAALGISPEKLYEAAGWFEPHDGDEHAVESAIRTDARLSAAQKEALIAVYRGFVADGEE
;
A
#
# COMPACT_ATOMS: atom_id res chain seq x y z
N MET A 1 16.00 16.34 -19.51
CA MET A 1 16.01 15.80 -19.27
C MET A 1 15.61 15.37 -18.57
N PHE A 2 15.11 15.32 -18.58
CA PHE A 2 14.83 14.67 -17.99
C PHE A 2 14.54 13.88 -17.89
N CYS A 3 14.27 13.72 -18.32
CA CYS A 3 14.06 12.84 -18.28
C CYS A 3 14.34 12.09 -18.40
N ALA A 4 14.17 12.15 -19.13
CA ALA A 4 14.72 11.12 -19.27
C ALA A 4 15.50 10.83 -18.44
N MET A 5 15.69 11.32 -18.27
CA MET A 5 16.13 11.05 -17.66
C MET A 5 16.00 10.43 -17.00
N GLY A 6 16.12 10.89 -17.34
CA GLY A 6 16.23 9.81 -16.63
C GLY A 6 15.24 8.94 -16.50
N ARG A 7 15.07 8.56 -17.42
CA ARG A 7 14.20 7.57 -17.35
C ARG A 7 14.75 6.49 -16.57
N LYS A 8 14.34 6.36 -15.43
CA LYS A 8 14.73 5.24 -14.65
C LYS A 8 14.02 4.00 -15.11
N PRO A 9 14.58 2.85 -14.87
CA PRO A 9 13.82 1.62 -15.10
C PRO A 9 12.57 1.64 -14.25
N PRO A 10 11.56 0.89 -14.61
CA PRO A 10 10.36 0.84 -13.80
C PRO A 10 10.70 0.49 -12.36
N ARG A 11 10.07 1.20 -11.47
CA ARG A 11 10.31 0.95 -10.07
C ARG A 11 9.62 -0.31 -9.66
N ASN A 12 10.23 -0.95 -8.68
CA ASN A 12 9.67 -2.15 -8.09
C ASN A 12 9.50 -1.90 -6.60
N PRO A 13 8.57 -1.02 -6.23
CA PRO A 13 8.50 -0.62 -4.82
C PRO A 13 8.17 -1.77 -3.88
N LEU A 14 7.34 -2.71 -4.31
CA LEU A 14 7.02 -3.83 -3.43
C LEU A 14 8.24 -4.70 -3.20
N GLY A 15 8.93 -5.08 -4.26
CA GLY A 15 10.10 -5.93 -4.13
C GLY A 15 11.18 -5.27 -3.31
N ASP A 16 11.42 -3.99 -3.58
CA ASP A 16 12.42 -3.25 -2.83
C ASP A 16 12.05 -3.15 -1.36
N PHE A 17 10.77 -2.92 -1.07
CA PHE A 17 10.30 -2.83 0.31
C PHE A 17 10.51 -4.16 1.03
N ILE A 18 10.16 -5.26 0.39
CA ILE A 18 10.33 -6.58 1.00
C ILE A 18 11.81 -6.84 1.27
N ARG A 19 12.67 -6.52 0.29
CA ARG A 19 14.09 -6.73 0.47
C ARG A 19 14.63 -5.90 1.63
N ASN A 20 14.24 -4.63 1.70
CA ASN A 20 14.69 -3.76 2.78
C ASN A 20 14.26 -4.29 4.13
N GLN A 21 13.00 -4.70 4.25
CA GLN A 21 12.51 -5.24 5.51
C GLN A 21 13.22 -6.53 5.87
N ARG A 22 13.49 -7.36 4.87
CA ARG A 22 14.22 -8.59 5.10
C ARG A 22 15.62 -8.31 5.63
N GLU A 23 16.29 -7.34 5.05
CA GLU A 23 17.64 -7.01 5.47
C GLU A 23 17.66 -6.37 6.86
N ILE A 24 16.68 -5.54 7.15
CA ILE A 24 16.56 -4.94 8.47
C ILE A 24 16.39 -6.02 9.53
N THR A 25 15.59 -7.02 9.25
CA THR A 25 15.35 -8.10 10.19
C THR A 25 16.42 -9.18 10.13
N ARG A 26 17.41 -9.01 9.24
CA ARG A 26 18.53 -9.92 9.09
C ARG A 26 18.10 -11.32 8.70
N LEU A 27 17.10 -11.41 7.85
CA LEU A 27 16.66 -12.69 7.32
C LEU A 27 17.27 -12.88 5.94
N SER A 28 17.76 -14.11 5.69
CA SER A 28 18.18 -14.47 4.35
C SER A 28 16.95 -14.69 3.50
N LEU A 29 17.14 -14.70 2.18
CA LEU A 29 16.05 -15.01 1.28
C LEU A 29 15.43 -16.34 1.62
N ARG A 30 16.26 -17.36 1.89
CA ARG A 30 15.76 -18.68 2.22
C ARG A 30 14.96 -18.67 3.51
N GLN A 31 15.44 -17.93 4.50
CA GLN A 31 14.73 -17.88 5.78
C GLN A 31 13.36 -17.25 5.60
N LEU A 32 13.29 -16.16 4.86
CA LEU A 32 11.99 -15.53 4.63
C LEU A 32 11.09 -16.44 3.82
N ALA A 33 11.63 -17.09 2.79
CA ALA A 33 10.82 -18.00 2.00
C ALA A 33 10.25 -19.13 2.85
N ASN A 34 11.07 -19.67 3.75
CA ASN A 34 10.59 -20.73 4.63
C ASN A 34 9.48 -20.23 5.56
N LEU A 35 9.67 -19.06 6.13
CA LEU A 35 8.66 -18.50 7.04
C LEU A 35 7.37 -18.17 6.33
N ALA A 36 7.45 -17.74 5.09
CA ALA A 36 6.27 -17.38 4.31
C ALA A 36 5.69 -18.57 3.55
N HIS A 37 6.34 -19.73 3.63
CA HIS A 37 5.89 -20.95 2.98
C HIS A 37 5.84 -20.82 1.45
N VAL A 38 6.84 -20.17 0.90
CA VAL A 38 6.99 -20.05 -0.55
C VAL A 38 8.38 -20.56 -0.93
N SER A 39 8.56 -20.83 -2.22
CA SER A 39 9.84 -21.29 -2.69
C SER A 39 10.84 -20.13 -2.80
N ASN A 40 12.13 -20.46 -2.69
CA ASN A 40 13.16 -19.45 -2.89
C ASN A 40 13.07 -18.76 -4.23
N PRO A 41 12.96 -19.51 -5.35
CA PRO A 41 12.84 -18.81 -6.64
C PRO A 41 11.63 -17.90 -6.72
N TYR A 42 10.52 -18.31 -6.15
CA TYR A 42 9.32 -17.49 -6.20
C TYR A 42 9.55 -16.19 -5.43
N LEU A 43 10.09 -16.28 -4.21
CA LEU A 43 10.34 -15.06 -3.43
C LEU A 43 11.38 -14.19 -4.12
N SER A 44 12.41 -14.79 -4.69
CA SER A 44 13.40 -14.02 -5.43
C SER A 44 12.77 -13.25 -6.57
N GLN A 45 11.83 -13.87 -7.28
CA GLN A 45 11.18 -13.21 -8.39
C GLN A 45 10.28 -12.08 -7.91
N ILE A 46 9.64 -12.24 -6.75
CA ILE A 46 8.85 -11.16 -6.18
C ILE A 46 9.75 -9.98 -5.84
N GLU A 47 10.90 -10.23 -5.22
CA GLU A 47 11.82 -9.14 -4.85
C GLU A 47 12.35 -8.43 -6.07
N ARG A 48 12.49 -9.13 -7.19
CA ARG A 48 12.97 -8.52 -8.42
C ARG A 48 11.87 -7.93 -9.29
N GLY A 49 10.63 -8.04 -8.84
CA GLY A 49 9.52 -7.43 -9.57
C GLY A 49 9.01 -8.25 -10.73
N LEU A 50 9.41 -9.50 -10.84
CA LEU A 50 9.00 -10.35 -11.95
C LEU A 50 7.64 -11.01 -11.72
N TYR A 51 7.19 -11.05 -10.49
CA TYR A 51 5.90 -11.61 -10.13
C TYR A 51 5.20 -10.69 -9.18
N GLU A 52 3.90 -10.58 -9.36
CA GLU A 52 3.05 -9.86 -8.42
C GLU A 52 2.37 -10.91 -7.54
N PRO A 53 2.67 -10.94 -6.25
CA PRO A 53 2.11 -11.98 -5.39
C PRO A 53 0.64 -11.74 -5.09
N SER A 54 -0.04 -12.82 -4.74
CA SER A 54 -1.43 -12.73 -4.33
C SER A 54 -1.53 -12.11 -2.93
N ALA A 55 -2.76 -11.76 -2.56
CA ALA A 55 -2.99 -11.20 -1.22
C ALA A 55 -2.59 -12.17 -0.14
N SER A 56 -2.86 -13.45 -0.32
CA SER A 56 -2.50 -14.42 0.72
C SER A 56 -1.01 -14.56 0.87
N VAL A 57 -0.26 -14.48 -0.23
CA VAL A 57 1.19 -14.53 -0.16
C VAL A 57 1.73 -13.27 0.52
N LEU A 58 1.17 -12.11 0.21
CA LEU A 58 1.59 -10.89 0.87
C LEU A 58 1.34 -10.93 2.38
N LYS A 59 0.20 -11.49 2.79
CA LYS A 59 -0.05 -11.66 4.21
C LYS A 59 0.99 -12.56 4.86
N ALA A 60 1.35 -13.64 4.20
CA ALA A 60 2.34 -14.55 4.74
C ALA A 60 3.70 -13.88 4.86
N ILE A 61 4.08 -13.10 3.85
CA ILE A 61 5.35 -12.38 3.90
C ILE A 61 5.33 -11.34 5.02
N ALA A 62 4.22 -10.61 5.16
CA ALA A 62 4.11 -9.62 6.23
C ALA A 62 4.24 -10.26 7.59
N ALA A 63 3.57 -11.39 7.81
CA ALA A 63 3.67 -12.09 9.08
C ALA A 63 5.11 -12.52 9.34
N ALA A 64 5.78 -13.03 8.32
CA ALA A 64 7.16 -13.46 8.47
C ALA A 64 8.09 -12.31 8.81
N LEU A 65 7.80 -11.13 8.28
CA LEU A 65 8.62 -9.94 8.53
C LEU A 65 8.21 -9.21 9.81
N GLY A 66 7.09 -9.57 10.41
CA GLY A 66 6.63 -8.91 11.62
C GLY A 66 6.03 -7.54 11.37
N ILE A 67 5.49 -7.30 10.20
CA ILE A 67 4.86 -6.03 9.87
C ILE A 67 3.40 -6.28 9.50
N SER A 68 2.63 -5.21 9.47
CA SER A 68 1.22 -5.34 9.11
C SER A 68 1.09 -5.57 7.61
N PRO A 69 0.10 -6.36 7.17
CA PRO A 69 -0.13 -6.54 5.73
C PRO A 69 -0.41 -5.24 5.01
N GLU A 70 -1.01 -4.28 5.69
CA GLU A 70 -1.32 -2.99 5.05
C GLU A 70 -0.08 -2.29 4.54
N LYS A 71 1.03 -2.44 5.25
CA LYS A 71 2.27 -1.82 4.78
C LYS A 71 2.73 -2.41 3.47
N LEU A 72 2.59 -3.72 3.30
CA LEU A 72 2.92 -4.33 2.02
C LEU A 72 1.94 -3.95 0.95
N TYR A 73 0.65 -3.84 1.28
CA TYR A 73 -0.34 -3.42 0.30
C TYR A 73 -0.04 -2.02 -0.20
N GLU A 74 0.34 -1.12 0.70
CA GLU A 74 0.72 0.22 0.29
C GLU A 74 1.93 0.21 -0.62
N ALA A 75 2.92 -0.60 -0.28
CA ALA A 75 4.13 -0.69 -1.10
C ALA A 75 3.82 -1.27 -2.47
N ALA A 76 2.82 -2.15 -2.55
CA ALA A 76 2.42 -2.73 -3.82
C ALA A 76 1.53 -1.80 -4.63
N GLY A 77 1.10 -0.68 -4.04
CA GLY A 77 0.20 0.22 -4.73
C GLY A 77 -1.25 -0.23 -4.69
N TRP A 78 -1.56 -1.20 -3.84
CA TRP A 78 -2.93 -1.68 -3.73
C TRP A 78 -3.83 -0.75 -2.94
N PHE A 79 -3.22 0.00 -2.02
CA PHE A 79 -3.93 1.06 -1.31
C PHE A 79 -3.51 2.36 -1.94
N GLU A 80 -4.45 2.99 -2.62
CA GLU A 80 -4.15 4.27 -3.20
C GLU A 80 -4.04 5.30 -2.11
N PRO A 81 -3.06 6.17 -2.18
CA PRO A 81 -3.07 7.32 -1.31
C PRO A 81 -4.36 8.09 -1.56
N HIS A 82 -4.85 8.72 -0.54
CA HIS A 82 -6.14 9.42 -0.67
C HIS A 82 -6.06 10.63 -1.56
N ASP A 83 -4.87 10.99 -2.01
CA ASP A 83 -4.71 12.16 -2.85
C ASP A 83 -5.55 12.11 -4.10
N GLY A 84 -5.71 10.93 -4.68
CA GLY A 84 -6.45 10.80 -5.91
C GLY A 84 -7.91 10.45 -5.74
N ASP A 85 -8.36 10.27 -4.52
CA ASP A 85 -9.73 9.84 -4.30
C ASP A 85 -10.56 11.02 -3.83
N GLU A 86 -11.35 11.54 -4.74
CA GLU A 86 -12.18 12.71 -4.45
C GLU A 86 -13.22 12.45 -3.38
N HIS A 87 -13.53 11.19 -3.14
CA HIS A 87 -14.62 10.86 -2.23
C HIS A 87 -14.16 10.17 -0.97
N ALA A 88 -12.85 10.17 -0.71
CA ALA A 88 -12.34 9.43 0.45
C ALA A 88 -12.90 9.96 1.76
N VAL A 89 -12.92 11.28 1.93
CA VAL A 89 -13.41 11.87 3.17
C VAL A 89 -14.90 11.67 3.30
N GLU A 90 -15.66 11.89 2.23
CA GLU A 90 -17.11 11.69 2.29
C GLU A 90 -17.44 10.24 2.60
N SER A 91 -16.73 9.32 1.97
CA SER A 91 -16.96 7.91 2.22
C SER A 91 -16.70 7.55 3.67
N ALA A 92 -15.63 8.08 4.24
CA ALA A 92 -15.30 7.81 5.64
C ALA A 92 -16.39 8.35 6.56
N ILE A 93 -16.91 9.53 6.24
CA ILE A 93 -17.99 10.11 7.05
C ILE A 93 -19.25 9.24 6.95
N ARG A 94 -19.59 8.82 5.74
CA ARG A 94 -20.83 8.05 5.54
C ARG A 94 -20.80 6.71 6.25
N THR A 95 -19.62 6.12 6.39
CA THR A 95 -19.52 4.80 6.98
C THR A 95 -19.18 4.83 8.46
N ASP A 96 -19.06 6.01 9.06
CA ASP A 96 -18.71 6.12 10.47
C ASP A 96 -19.94 5.84 11.33
N ALA A 97 -19.90 4.74 12.06
CA ALA A 97 -21.06 4.32 12.85
C ALA A 97 -21.32 5.21 14.06
N ARG A 98 -20.37 6.09 14.39
CA ARG A 98 -20.54 6.97 15.54
C ARG A 98 -21.37 8.20 15.24
N LEU A 99 -21.69 8.45 13.98
CA LEU A 99 -22.40 9.64 13.55
C LEU A 99 -23.83 9.29 13.17
N SER A 100 -24.76 10.19 13.49
CA SER A 100 -26.13 10.05 13.01
C SER A 100 -26.21 10.48 11.56
N ALA A 101 -27.32 10.13 10.91
CA ALA A 101 -27.52 10.52 9.51
C ALA A 101 -27.46 12.04 9.34
N ALA A 102 -28.09 12.76 10.25
CA ALA A 102 -28.09 14.23 10.18
C ALA A 102 -26.68 14.77 10.34
N GLN A 103 -25.91 14.18 11.26
CA GLN A 103 -24.55 14.62 11.48
C GLN A 103 -23.68 14.35 10.24
N LYS A 104 -23.88 13.20 9.62
CA LYS A 104 -23.13 12.88 8.41
C LYS A 104 -23.41 13.90 7.30
N GLU A 105 -24.66 14.22 7.10
CA GLU A 105 -25.02 15.20 6.07
C GLU A 105 -24.43 16.56 6.36
N ALA A 106 -24.48 16.99 7.62
CA ALA A 106 -23.92 18.28 7.98
C ALA A 106 -22.43 18.34 7.74
N LEU A 107 -21.72 17.29 8.12
CA LEU A 107 -20.27 17.25 7.93
C LEU A 107 -19.90 17.23 6.45
N ILE A 108 -20.66 16.47 5.66
CA ILE A 108 -20.37 16.42 4.23
C ILE A 108 -20.61 17.77 3.58
N ALA A 109 -21.68 18.46 3.98
CA ALA A 109 -21.96 19.78 3.43
C ALA A 109 -20.84 20.77 3.74
N VAL A 110 -20.35 20.76 4.98
CA VAL A 110 -19.24 21.63 5.36
C VAL A 110 -17.99 21.28 4.56
N TYR A 111 -17.70 19.99 4.48
CA TYR A 111 -16.52 19.54 3.75
C TYR A 111 -16.57 20.01 2.29
N ARG A 112 -17.72 19.85 1.65
CA ARG A 112 -17.86 20.26 0.25
C ARG A 112 -17.66 21.75 0.07
N GLY A 113 -18.16 22.52 1.03
CA GLY A 113 -17.97 23.96 0.97
C GLY A 113 -16.50 24.35 1.03
N PHE A 114 -15.75 23.69 1.90
CA PHE A 114 -14.33 23.97 2.00
C PHE A 114 -13.59 23.58 0.73
N VAL A 115 -13.92 22.42 0.19
CA VAL A 115 -13.25 21.96 -1.01
C VAL A 115 -13.55 22.87 -2.19
N ALA A 116 -14.80 23.28 -2.35
CA ALA A 116 -15.15 24.17 -3.43
C ALA A 116 -14.41 25.51 -3.33
N ASP A 117 -14.32 26.05 -2.11
CA ASP A 117 -13.57 27.28 -1.92
C ASP A 117 -12.10 27.10 -2.25
N GLY A 118 -11.55 25.96 -1.89
CA GLY A 118 -10.15 25.71 -2.11
C GLY A 118 -9.78 25.52 -3.56
N GLU A 119 -10.77 25.30 -4.42
CA GLU A 119 -10.49 25.11 -5.84
C GLU A 119 -10.36 26.42 -6.60
N GLU A 120 -10.55 27.51 -5.95
CA GLU A 120 -10.35 28.80 -6.59
C GLU A 120 -8.92 29.03 -7.06
#